data_5fa60c090dc63395ceafe48ebc621bd2
#
_entry.id   5fa60c090dc63395ceafe48ebc621bd2
#
_cell.length_a   1.000
_cell.length_b   1.000
_cell.length_c   1.000
_cell.angle_alpha   90.00
_cell.angle_beta   90.00
_cell.angle_gamma   90.00
#
_symmetry.space_group_name_H-M   'P 1'
#
loop_
_entity.id
_entity.type
_entity.pdbx_description
1 polymer ?
#
loop_
_entity_poly.entity_id
_entity_poly.type
_entity_poly.pdbx_seq_one_letter_code
_entity_poly.pdbx_strand_id
1 'polypeptide(L)'
;MTKITRRTVLKGGTAIVGGMAGILATGRAPAFAQGTTVHWIRWNDFVPASDQLLRRELIPEGEKTLGIKINLETVNGNDLQPRITAAIQSGSGPDVFMLFNNHPQLYAASLTDVSDVAEAQDKAEGGYYPLVKSNSNDGKRWLSMPWTIVGGMIAYRKSWFDEVGSPEFPDTWQKYQEVGKKLKAKGRPIGQTLGHTFGDAPTFTYPLLWSFGGKEVDESGKVVINSKETIESVKFMTSFWKDAHDEGGLAWDDTNNNRAFLSQTISATLNGASIYIESLRNPDKYITEKGAQLKTDILHAALPKGPAGQFSMHTYFSHSVPTYSKNQKAAKDFLRWIHTPANYDRWFASQKGFATGATTDTEKSKVWDADPVMEPYRVAGKLGQVPGYPAGTNAKAAEVLSKYIITDMYAKAVQGMPAEESVKWAESELKKVYG
;
A
#
# COMPACT_ATOMS: atom_id res chain seq x y z
N MET A 1 36.54 -36.31 -31.44
CA MET A 1 35.77 -35.05 -31.54
C MET A 1 34.40 -35.37 -32.14
N THR A 2 33.40 -35.51 -31.32
CA THR A 2 32.05 -35.94 -31.76
C THR A 2 31.25 -34.67 -32.09
N LYS A 3 30.84 -34.51 -33.34
CA LYS A 3 30.04 -33.36 -33.80
C LYS A 3 28.64 -33.43 -33.18
N ILE A 4 28.29 -32.43 -32.38
CA ILE A 4 26.93 -32.24 -31.87
C ILE A 4 26.07 -31.73 -33.01
N THR A 5 25.07 -32.49 -33.44
CA THR A 5 24.16 -32.13 -34.52
C THR A 5 22.92 -31.39 -33.97
N ARG A 6 22.29 -30.54 -34.80
CA ARG A 6 21.07 -29.77 -34.47
C ARG A 6 19.90 -30.61 -33.88
N ARG A 7 19.90 -31.90 -34.15
CA ARG A 7 18.89 -32.83 -33.64
C ARG A 7 19.02 -33.16 -32.14
N THR A 8 20.22 -32.97 -31.56
CA THR A 8 20.48 -33.22 -30.14
C THR A 8 19.98 -32.05 -29.29
N VAL A 9 19.87 -30.84 -29.88
CA VAL A 9 19.38 -29.63 -29.18
C VAL A 9 17.86 -29.60 -29.05
N LEU A 10 17.13 -30.22 -30.00
CA LEU A 10 15.66 -30.28 -30.00
C LEU A 10 15.06 -31.31 -29.03
N LYS A 11 15.84 -32.28 -28.53
CA LYS A 11 15.40 -33.20 -27.48
C LYS A 11 15.56 -32.66 -26.05
N GLY A 12 16.20 -31.48 -25.86
CA GLY A 12 16.35 -30.80 -24.59
C GLY A 12 15.16 -29.92 -24.21
N GLY A 13 14.20 -29.69 -25.11
CA GLY A 13 13.09 -28.73 -24.89
C GLY A 13 11.96 -29.21 -23.96
N THR A 14 11.90 -30.51 -23.65
CA THR A 14 10.87 -31.08 -22.74
C THR A 14 11.34 -31.23 -21.29
N ALA A 15 12.61 -30.87 -21.02
CA ALA A 15 13.19 -30.96 -19.67
C ALA A 15 13.03 -29.68 -18.81
N ILE A 16 12.42 -28.61 -19.35
CA ILE A 16 12.39 -27.30 -18.69
C ILE A 16 11.29 -27.18 -17.63
N VAL A 17 10.21 -27.95 -17.76
CA VAL A 17 9.12 -27.98 -16.75
C VAL A 17 9.52 -28.83 -15.52
N GLY A 18 10.41 -29.79 -15.69
CA GLY A 18 10.97 -30.60 -14.58
C GLY A 18 12.15 -29.94 -13.85
N GLY A 19 12.73 -28.86 -14.41
CA GLY A 19 13.98 -28.28 -13.92
C GLY A 19 13.86 -27.53 -12.59
N MET A 20 12.69 -26.95 -12.29
CA MET A 20 12.51 -26.21 -11.04
C MET A 20 12.18 -27.07 -9.84
N ALA A 21 11.38 -28.12 -10.03
CA ALA A 21 11.21 -29.14 -8.99
C ALA A 21 12.55 -29.82 -8.66
N GLY A 22 13.44 -29.97 -9.66
CA GLY A 22 14.80 -30.48 -9.50
C GLY A 22 15.75 -29.54 -8.78
N ILE A 23 15.63 -28.21 -9.00
CA ILE A 23 16.47 -27.20 -8.31
C ILE A 23 16.09 -27.11 -6.83
N LEU A 24 14.79 -27.12 -6.51
CA LEU A 24 14.31 -27.15 -5.12
C LEU A 24 14.66 -28.46 -4.41
N ALA A 25 14.71 -29.59 -5.15
CA ALA A 25 15.06 -30.91 -4.60
C ALA A 25 16.57 -31.12 -4.44
N THR A 26 17.42 -30.49 -5.28
CA THR A 26 18.88 -30.71 -5.26
C THR A 26 19.67 -29.57 -4.64
N GLY A 27 19.05 -28.40 -4.40
CA GLY A 27 19.70 -27.20 -3.85
C GLY A 27 20.85 -26.65 -4.73
N ARG A 28 20.88 -26.99 -6.02
CA ARG A 28 21.92 -26.51 -6.96
C ARG A 28 21.32 -25.69 -8.10
N ALA A 29 21.83 -24.48 -8.28
CA ALA A 29 21.44 -23.62 -9.39
C ALA A 29 21.92 -24.11 -10.75
N PRO A 30 21.17 -23.86 -11.86
CA PRO A 30 21.64 -24.14 -13.22
C PRO A 30 22.92 -23.33 -13.54
N ALA A 31 23.84 -23.94 -14.28
CA ALA A 31 25.16 -23.35 -14.61
C ALA A 31 25.11 -21.97 -15.34
N PHE A 32 23.99 -21.63 -15.97
CA PHE A 32 23.85 -20.32 -16.67
C PHE A 32 23.36 -19.19 -15.77
N ALA A 33 22.99 -19.46 -14.53
CA ALA A 33 22.58 -18.42 -13.56
C ALA A 33 23.77 -17.81 -12.82
N GLN A 34 24.93 -18.43 -12.91
CA GLN A 34 26.16 -17.94 -12.27
C GLN A 34 26.61 -16.63 -12.92
N GLY A 35 26.63 -15.54 -12.14
CA GLY A 35 27.01 -14.20 -12.60
C GLY A 35 25.85 -13.27 -12.95
N THR A 36 24.60 -13.74 -13.01
CA THR A 36 23.43 -12.87 -13.22
C THR A 36 23.13 -12.08 -11.96
N THR A 37 23.03 -10.74 -12.10
CA THR A 37 22.60 -9.85 -11.02
C THR A 37 21.20 -9.34 -11.30
N VAL A 38 20.28 -9.53 -10.37
CA VAL A 38 18.93 -8.98 -10.39
C VAL A 38 18.92 -7.72 -9.54
N HIS A 39 18.65 -6.57 -10.15
CA HIS A 39 18.50 -5.30 -9.45
C HIS A 39 17.03 -5.13 -9.03
N TRP A 40 16.81 -5.12 -7.72
CA TRP A 40 15.50 -4.96 -7.11
C TRP A 40 15.39 -3.61 -6.42
N ILE A 41 14.47 -2.74 -6.86
CA ILE A 41 14.16 -1.47 -6.22
C ILE A 41 12.85 -1.58 -5.44
N ARG A 42 12.87 -1.10 -4.19
CA ARG A 42 11.70 -0.99 -3.33
C ARG A 42 11.79 0.22 -2.40
N TRP A 43 10.70 0.53 -1.73
CA TRP A 43 10.74 1.55 -0.69
C TRP A 43 11.57 1.08 0.53
N ASN A 44 12.06 2.03 1.32
CA ASN A 44 12.56 1.75 2.66
C ASN A 44 11.37 1.57 3.62
N ASP A 45 11.31 0.42 4.25
CA ASP A 45 10.16 -0.01 5.04
C ASP A 45 10.01 0.80 6.34
N PHE A 46 8.77 1.11 6.74
CA PHE A 46 8.49 1.71 8.05
C PHE A 46 8.73 0.76 9.22
N VAL A 47 8.88 -0.53 8.94
CA VAL A 47 9.31 -1.55 9.91
C VAL A 47 10.74 -1.98 9.57
N PRO A 48 11.79 -1.30 10.10
CA PRO A 48 13.19 -1.56 9.71
C PRO A 48 13.66 -3.00 9.93
N ALA A 49 13.01 -3.75 10.81
CA ALA A 49 13.31 -5.17 11.05
C ALA A 49 13.10 -6.01 9.79
N SER A 50 12.12 -5.66 8.93
CA SER A 50 11.85 -6.40 7.70
C SER A 50 12.95 -6.17 6.64
N ASP A 51 13.44 -4.93 6.49
CA ASP A 51 14.57 -4.63 5.60
C ASP A 51 15.87 -5.30 6.09
N GLN A 52 16.06 -5.40 7.41
CA GLN A 52 17.20 -6.12 7.98
C GLN A 52 17.11 -7.62 7.71
N LEU A 53 15.92 -8.23 7.85
CA LEU A 53 15.68 -9.63 7.54
C LEU A 53 15.98 -9.92 6.05
N LEU A 54 15.47 -9.06 5.14
CA LEU A 54 15.74 -9.19 3.72
C LEU A 54 17.25 -9.19 3.43
N ARG A 55 17.98 -8.19 3.96
CA ARG A 55 19.41 -8.01 3.65
C ARG A 55 20.32 -9.05 4.30
N ARG A 56 20.01 -9.47 5.53
CA ARG A 56 20.90 -10.33 6.32
C ARG A 56 20.64 -11.81 6.13
N GLU A 57 19.42 -12.19 5.76
CA GLU A 57 19.00 -13.57 5.71
C GLU A 57 18.42 -13.96 4.34
N LEU A 58 17.25 -13.41 3.98
CA LEU A 58 16.52 -13.87 2.79
C LEU A 58 17.30 -13.64 1.48
N ILE A 59 17.93 -12.49 1.27
CA ILE A 59 18.71 -12.25 0.06
C ILE A 59 19.90 -13.21 -0.04
N PRO A 60 20.78 -13.37 0.96
CA PRO A 60 21.87 -14.35 0.90
C PRO A 60 21.40 -15.80 0.67
N GLU A 61 20.28 -16.21 1.27
CA GLU A 61 19.69 -17.53 1.05
C GLU A 61 19.15 -17.68 -0.39
N GLY A 62 18.48 -16.64 -0.92
CA GLY A 62 18.01 -16.59 -2.30
C GLY A 62 19.14 -16.64 -3.33
N GLU A 63 20.19 -15.85 -3.12
CA GLU A 63 21.38 -15.87 -3.97
C GLU A 63 22.01 -17.27 -4.05
N LYS A 64 22.15 -17.93 -2.90
CA LYS A 64 22.68 -19.27 -2.82
C LYS A 64 21.77 -20.29 -3.52
N THR A 65 20.46 -20.19 -3.32
CA THR A 65 19.47 -21.15 -3.86
C THR A 65 19.32 -21.01 -5.37
N LEU A 66 19.29 -19.77 -5.87
CA LEU A 66 19.04 -19.48 -7.27
C LEU A 66 20.32 -19.36 -8.11
N GLY A 67 21.49 -19.25 -7.47
CA GLY A 67 22.77 -19.03 -8.15
C GLY A 67 22.89 -17.68 -8.85
N ILE A 68 22.17 -16.66 -8.36
CA ILE A 68 22.20 -15.28 -8.85
C ILE A 68 22.69 -14.33 -7.78
N LYS A 69 22.97 -13.08 -8.17
CA LYS A 69 23.17 -11.96 -7.23
C LYS A 69 21.91 -11.11 -7.17
N ILE A 70 21.60 -10.56 -5.99
CA ILE A 70 20.44 -9.69 -5.77
C ILE A 70 20.93 -8.36 -5.21
N ASN A 71 20.83 -7.32 -6.02
CA ASN A 71 21.12 -5.94 -5.61
C ASN A 71 19.86 -5.26 -5.13
N LEU A 72 19.67 -5.17 -3.80
CA LEU A 72 18.52 -4.49 -3.20
C LEU A 72 18.82 -2.99 -3.02
N GLU A 73 18.13 -2.16 -3.80
CA GLU A 73 18.07 -0.71 -3.62
C GLU A 73 16.79 -0.34 -2.86
N THR A 74 16.91 0.52 -1.83
CA THR A 74 15.76 1.09 -1.13
C THR A 74 15.76 2.59 -1.25
N VAL A 75 14.58 3.18 -1.50
CA VAL A 75 14.36 4.62 -1.66
C VAL A 75 13.18 5.08 -0.82
N ASN A 76 13.03 6.39 -0.62
CA ASN A 76 11.80 6.92 -0.04
C ASN A 76 10.58 6.55 -0.91
N GLY A 77 9.44 6.22 -0.28
CA GLY A 77 8.25 5.80 -1.00
C GLY A 77 7.77 6.81 -2.03
N ASN A 78 7.85 8.11 -1.73
CA ASN A 78 7.46 9.17 -2.66
C ASN A 78 8.41 9.32 -3.86
N ASP A 79 9.66 8.85 -3.74
CA ASP A 79 10.63 8.87 -4.84
C ASP A 79 10.50 7.65 -5.76
N LEU A 80 9.79 6.60 -5.32
CA LEU A 80 9.76 5.32 -6.04
C LEU A 80 9.08 5.46 -7.41
N GLN A 81 7.90 6.08 -7.47
CA GLN A 81 7.17 6.25 -8.73
C GLN A 81 7.95 7.09 -9.77
N PRO A 82 8.52 8.25 -9.44
CA PRO A 82 9.37 9.00 -10.38
C PRO A 82 10.56 8.19 -10.91
N ARG A 83 11.21 7.42 -10.04
CA ARG A 83 12.33 6.55 -10.41
C ARG A 83 11.91 5.46 -11.39
N ILE A 84 10.78 4.80 -11.14
CA ILE A 84 10.22 3.77 -12.02
C ILE A 84 9.81 4.36 -13.36
N THR A 85 9.13 5.52 -13.36
CA THR A 85 8.76 6.22 -14.59
C THR A 85 9.98 6.53 -15.45
N ALA A 86 11.06 7.06 -14.86
CA ALA A 86 12.31 7.35 -15.56
C ALA A 86 12.97 6.08 -16.12
N ALA A 87 12.97 4.98 -15.35
CA ALA A 87 13.51 3.69 -15.79
C ALA A 87 12.73 3.11 -16.98
N ILE A 88 11.40 3.18 -16.96
CA ILE A 88 10.54 2.74 -18.06
C ILE A 88 10.76 3.60 -19.32
N GLN A 89 10.83 4.93 -19.17
CA GLN A 89 11.05 5.85 -20.29
C GLN A 89 12.42 5.69 -20.94
N SER A 90 13.47 5.42 -20.13
CA SER A 90 14.82 5.18 -20.64
C SER A 90 15.03 3.77 -21.19
N GLY A 91 14.12 2.84 -20.88
CA GLY A 91 14.27 1.43 -21.24
C GLY A 91 15.43 0.74 -20.52
N SER A 92 15.82 1.25 -19.34
CA SER A 92 16.93 0.71 -18.55
C SER A 92 16.76 1.02 -17.05
N GLY A 93 17.28 0.14 -16.19
CA GLY A 93 17.20 0.30 -14.74
C GLY A 93 16.98 -1.01 -14.00
N PRO A 94 16.24 -1.03 -12.89
CA PRO A 94 15.98 -2.23 -12.10
C PRO A 94 15.27 -3.33 -12.86
N ASP A 95 15.54 -4.58 -12.50
CA ASP A 95 14.89 -5.78 -13.04
C ASP A 95 13.57 -6.11 -12.33
N VAL A 96 13.43 -5.67 -11.08
CA VAL A 96 12.23 -5.84 -10.26
C VAL A 96 11.86 -4.50 -9.63
N PHE A 97 10.62 -4.07 -9.82
CA PHE A 97 10.05 -2.89 -9.19
C PHE A 97 9.09 -3.26 -8.07
N MET A 98 9.12 -2.53 -6.96
CA MET A 98 7.96 -2.43 -6.10
C MET A 98 7.04 -1.33 -6.64
N LEU A 99 5.75 -1.65 -6.80
CA LEU A 99 4.71 -0.71 -7.21
C LEU A 99 3.65 -0.58 -6.11
N PHE A 100 3.05 0.60 -6.03
CA PHE A 100 2.00 0.91 -5.07
C PHE A 100 0.63 0.94 -5.73
N ASN A 101 -0.39 0.58 -4.97
CA ASN A 101 -1.79 0.71 -5.36
C ASN A 101 -2.05 0.18 -6.78
N ASN A 102 -2.68 0.96 -7.62
CA ASN A 102 -3.00 0.61 -9.01
C ASN A 102 -1.93 1.02 -10.03
N HIS A 103 -0.71 1.36 -9.60
CA HIS A 103 0.39 1.68 -10.53
C HIS A 103 0.72 0.55 -11.52
N PRO A 104 0.53 -0.76 -11.23
CA PRO A 104 0.66 -1.78 -12.28
C PRO A 104 -0.21 -1.49 -13.51
N GLN A 105 -1.43 -0.96 -13.32
CA GLN A 105 -2.31 -0.58 -14.41
C GLN A 105 -1.76 0.61 -15.24
N LEU A 106 -1.09 1.56 -14.56
CA LEU A 106 -0.47 2.72 -15.22
C LEU A 106 0.65 2.30 -16.18
N TYR A 107 1.42 1.29 -15.78
CA TYR A 107 2.60 0.83 -16.53
C TYR A 107 2.36 -0.46 -17.30
N ALA A 108 1.13 -0.92 -17.47
CA ALA A 108 0.77 -2.23 -18.03
C ALA A 108 1.53 -2.59 -19.31
N ALA A 109 1.66 -1.65 -20.27
CA ALA A 109 2.36 -1.87 -21.54
C ALA A 109 3.87 -2.15 -21.39
N SER A 110 4.47 -1.75 -20.26
CA SER A 110 5.90 -1.85 -19.97
C SER A 110 6.24 -2.97 -18.99
N LEU A 111 5.25 -3.76 -18.58
CA LEU A 111 5.42 -4.83 -17.61
C LEU A 111 5.33 -6.21 -18.28
N THR A 112 6.17 -7.13 -17.82
CA THR A 112 6.18 -8.53 -18.25
C THR A 112 5.01 -9.28 -17.59
N ASP A 113 4.44 -10.26 -18.30
CA ASP A 113 3.45 -11.18 -17.74
C ASP A 113 4.06 -12.03 -16.61
N VAL A 114 3.47 -11.97 -15.43
CA VAL A 114 3.86 -12.75 -14.25
C VAL A 114 2.75 -13.71 -13.79
N SER A 115 1.80 -14.05 -14.66
CA SER A 115 0.67 -14.92 -14.35
C SER A 115 1.10 -16.27 -13.79
N ASP A 116 2.18 -16.85 -14.33
CA ASP A 116 2.73 -18.13 -13.87
C ASP A 116 3.25 -18.11 -12.42
N VAL A 117 3.57 -16.95 -11.89
CA VAL A 117 3.99 -16.78 -10.49
C VAL A 117 2.79 -16.42 -9.61
N ALA A 118 1.99 -15.44 -10.04
CA ALA A 118 0.87 -14.94 -9.25
C ALA A 118 -0.25 -15.98 -9.07
N GLU A 119 -0.63 -16.71 -10.12
CA GLU A 119 -1.67 -17.75 -10.05
C GLU A 119 -1.26 -18.94 -9.17
N ALA A 120 0.03 -19.26 -9.14
CA ALA A 120 0.55 -20.30 -8.27
C ALA A 120 0.33 -19.94 -6.79
N GLN A 121 0.59 -18.69 -6.40
CA GLN A 121 0.34 -18.21 -5.03
C GLN A 121 -1.16 -18.06 -4.74
N ASP A 122 -1.95 -17.50 -5.66
CA ASP A 122 -3.42 -17.38 -5.51
C ASP A 122 -4.03 -18.72 -5.12
N LYS A 123 -3.61 -19.77 -5.79
CA LYS A 123 -4.07 -21.15 -5.55
C LYS A 123 -3.53 -21.74 -4.24
N ALA A 124 -2.29 -21.44 -3.88
CA ALA A 124 -1.62 -22.06 -2.74
C ALA A 124 -2.03 -21.45 -1.39
N GLU A 125 -2.46 -20.17 -1.37
CA GLU A 125 -2.64 -19.37 -0.15
C GLU A 125 -4.09 -18.88 0.03
N GLY A 126 -5.09 -19.65 -0.33
CA GLY A 126 -6.51 -19.39 -0.09
C GLY A 126 -7.12 -18.31 -0.98
N GLY A 127 -6.36 -17.77 -1.92
CA GLY A 127 -6.80 -16.77 -2.91
C GLY A 127 -6.50 -15.32 -2.49
N TYR A 128 -6.20 -14.49 -3.49
CA TYR A 128 -6.02 -13.06 -3.30
C TYR A 128 -7.35 -12.36 -3.05
N TYR A 129 -7.31 -11.30 -2.25
CA TYR A 129 -8.45 -10.41 -2.08
C TYR A 129 -8.86 -9.74 -3.40
N PRO A 130 -10.15 -9.40 -3.61
CA PRO A 130 -10.62 -8.77 -4.85
C PRO A 130 -9.86 -7.49 -5.20
N LEU A 131 -9.57 -6.63 -4.20
CA LEU A 131 -8.81 -5.39 -4.41
C LEU A 131 -7.38 -5.66 -4.92
N VAL A 132 -6.75 -6.76 -4.47
CA VAL A 132 -5.40 -7.18 -4.91
C VAL A 132 -5.43 -7.61 -6.37
N LYS A 133 -6.42 -8.45 -6.74
CA LYS A 133 -6.64 -8.87 -8.13
C LYS A 133 -6.88 -7.66 -9.04
N SER A 134 -7.74 -6.74 -8.63
CA SER A 134 -8.06 -5.53 -9.39
C SER A 134 -6.83 -4.65 -9.65
N ASN A 135 -5.96 -4.49 -8.66
CA ASN A 135 -4.74 -3.69 -8.81
C ASN A 135 -3.67 -4.35 -9.70
N SER A 136 -3.58 -5.68 -9.70
CA SER A 136 -2.47 -6.42 -10.33
C SER A 136 -2.80 -7.13 -11.62
N ASN A 137 -4.07 -7.29 -11.97
CA ASN A 137 -4.51 -8.02 -13.17
C ASN A 137 -5.33 -7.09 -14.08
N ASP A 138 -5.03 -7.07 -15.38
CA ASP A 138 -5.73 -6.25 -16.38
C ASP A 138 -6.89 -6.98 -17.07
N GLY A 139 -7.31 -8.14 -16.52
CA GLY A 139 -8.33 -9.01 -17.09
C GLY A 139 -7.80 -10.00 -18.14
N LYS A 140 -6.51 -9.89 -18.52
CA LYS A 140 -5.85 -10.78 -19.49
C LYS A 140 -4.63 -11.47 -18.89
N ARG A 141 -3.90 -10.76 -18.02
CA ARG A 141 -2.65 -11.24 -17.42
C ARG A 141 -2.39 -10.55 -16.09
N TRP A 142 -1.51 -11.13 -15.31
CA TRP A 142 -0.98 -10.48 -14.11
C TRP A 142 0.18 -9.56 -14.49
N LEU A 143 0.02 -8.28 -14.16
CA LEU A 143 0.99 -7.21 -14.38
C LEU A 143 2.05 -7.16 -13.27
N SER A 144 1.69 -7.66 -12.10
CA SER A 144 2.55 -7.67 -10.92
C SER A 144 2.28 -8.88 -10.05
N MET A 145 3.30 -9.30 -9.32
CA MET A 145 3.22 -10.27 -8.24
C MET A 145 2.76 -9.55 -6.97
N PRO A 146 1.57 -9.86 -6.43
CA PRO A 146 1.09 -9.26 -5.19
C PRO A 146 2.05 -9.51 -4.03
N TRP A 147 2.32 -8.46 -3.22
CA TRP A 147 3.17 -8.58 -2.05
C TRP A 147 2.37 -8.50 -0.76
N THR A 148 1.74 -7.37 -0.49
CA THR A 148 0.97 -7.16 0.72
C THR A 148 0.01 -5.99 0.59
N ILE A 149 -0.90 -5.89 1.55
CA ILE A 149 -1.67 -4.70 1.85
C ILE A 149 -1.12 -4.10 3.14
N VAL A 150 -1.13 -2.79 3.26
CA VAL A 150 -0.98 -2.05 4.52
C VAL A 150 -2.32 -1.40 4.82
N GLY A 151 -2.97 -1.85 5.90
CA GLY A 151 -4.29 -1.35 6.27
C GLY A 151 -4.24 0.09 6.73
N GLY A 152 -5.07 0.97 6.15
CA GLY A 152 -5.30 2.32 6.66
C GLY A 152 -6.37 2.29 7.75
N MET A 153 -5.99 2.56 8.98
CA MET A 153 -6.86 2.68 10.16
C MET A 153 -6.57 4.02 10.86
N ILE A 154 -7.45 4.45 11.75
CA ILE A 154 -7.15 5.59 12.60
C ILE A 154 -6.41 5.10 13.84
N ALA A 155 -5.15 5.47 13.99
CA ALA A 155 -4.44 5.37 15.26
C ALA A 155 -4.85 6.53 16.17
N TYR A 156 -5.19 6.26 17.42
CA TYR A 156 -5.64 7.32 18.34
C TYR A 156 -5.19 7.10 19.80
N ARG A 157 -5.11 8.19 20.55
CA ARG A 157 -4.77 8.22 21.96
C ARG A 157 -6.01 7.93 22.81
N LYS A 158 -6.15 6.70 23.27
CA LYS A 158 -7.32 6.22 24.05
C LYS A 158 -7.62 7.13 25.24
N SER A 159 -6.60 7.45 26.04
CA SER A 159 -6.78 8.27 27.25
C SER A 159 -7.28 9.70 26.94
N TRP A 160 -6.89 10.27 25.80
CA TRP A 160 -7.33 11.59 25.40
C TRP A 160 -8.77 11.61 24.89
N PHE A 161 -9.19 10.54 24.21
CA PHE A 161 -10.58 10.33 23.80
C PHE A 161 -11.48 10.12 25.01
N ASP A 162 -11.05 9.33 26.00
CA ASP A 162 -11.77 9.15 27.27
C ASP A 162 -11.99 10.50 27.99
N GLU A 163 -10.96 11.31 28.06
CA GLU A 163 -10.99 12.62 28.74
C GLU A 163 -12.03 13.59 28.14
N VAL A 164 -12.36 13.45 26.87
CA VAL A 164 -13.41 14.28 26.21
C VAL A 164 -14.76 13.60 26.11
N GLY A 165 -14.93 12.44 26.79
CA GLY A 165 -16.19 11.71 26.89
C GLY A 165 -16.48 10.82 25.68
N SER A 166 -15.44 10.30 25.01
CA SER A 166 -15.55 9.35 23.89
C SER A 166 -14.79 8.05 24.20
N PRO A 167 -15.32 7.18 25.09
CA PRO A 167 -14.66 5.94 25.47
C PRO A 167 -14.53 4.94 24.32
N GLU A 168 -15.43 5.04 23.33
CA GLU A 168 -15.33 4.33 22.06
C GLU A 168 -14.93 5.29 20.95
N PHE A 169 -14.24 4.80 19.93
CA PHE A 169 -13.92 5.61 18.77
C PHE A 169 -15.21 5.98 18.02
N PRO A 170 -15.35 7.24 17.55
CA PRO A 170 -16.56 7.71 16.85
C PRO A 170 -16.88 6.90 15.60
N ASP A 171 -18.10 6.38 15.48
CA ASP A 171 -18.53 5.52 14.37
C ASP A 171 -18.98 6.29 13.12
N THR A 172 -19.18 7.62 13.23
CA THR A 172 -19.55 8.51 12.11
C THR A 172 -18.60 9.70 11.99
N TRP A 173 -18.46 10.25 10.77
CA TRP A 173 -17.64 11.43 10.54
C TRP A 173 -18.07 12.63 11.39
N GLN A 174 -19.37 12.83 11.57
CA GLN A 174 -19.91 13.92 12.38
C GLN A 174 -19.52 13.79 13.85
N LYS A 175 -19.65 12.59 14.44
CA LYS A 175 -19.20 12.34 15.80
C LYS A 175 -17.68 12.50 15.94
N TYR A 176 -16.92 12.10 14.92
CA TYR A 176 -15.46 12.27 14.93
C TYR A 176 -15.08 13.75 14.88
N GLN A 177 -15.80 14.58 14.10
CA GLN A 177 -15.63 16.03 14.11
C GLN A 177 -15.94 16.63 15.50
N GLU A 178 -17.04 16.25 16.14
CA GLU A 178 -17.44 16.73 17.48
C GLU A 178 -16.38 16.39 18.55
N VAL A 179 -15.87 15.15 18.53
CA VAL A 179 -14.81 14.71 19.44
C VAL A 179 -13.50 15.44 19.12
N GLY A 180 -13.13 15.54 17.84
CA GLY A 180 -11.94 16.26 17.41
C GLY A 180 -11.95 17.74 17.78
N LYS A 181 -13.10 18.40 17.72
CA LYS A 181 -13.25 19.79 18.19
C LYS A 181 -12.95 19.93 19.68
N LYS A 182 -13.44 19.02 20.52
CA LYS A 182 -13.13 18.99 21.95
C LYS A 182 -11.65 18.75 22.22
N LEU A 183 -11.03 17.84 21.43
CA LEU A 183 -9.60 17.54 21.52
C LEU A 183 -8.76 18.75 21.11
N LYS A 184 -9.09 19.40 19.98
CA LYS A 184 -8.39 20.61 19.50
C LYS A 184 -8.48 21.75 20.50
N ALA A 185 -9.63 21.93 21.17
CA ALA A 185 -9.81 22.95 22.22
C ALA A 185 -8.89 22.69 23.45
N LYS A 186 -8.41 21.47 23.64
CA LYS A 186 -7.41 21.10 24.64
C LYS A 186 -5.96 21.13 24.12
N GLY A 187 -5.73 21.66 22.91
CA GLY A 187 -4.41 21.71 22.27
C GLY A 187 -3.93 20.34 21.71
N ARG A 188 -4.86 19.43 21.46
CA ARG A 188 -4.59 18.05 20.97
C ARG A 188 -5.37 17.77 19.67
N PRO A 189 -5.10 18.51 18.57
CA PRO A 189 -5.83 18.36 17.30
C PRO A 189 -5.71 16.96 16.74
N ILE A 190 -6.60 16.60 15.80
CA ILE A 190 -6.41 15.48 14.90
C ILE A 190 -5.34 15.87 13.89
N GLY A 191 -4.43 14.96 13.54
CA GLY A 191 -3.48 15.15 12.46
C GLY A 191 -3.90 14.32 11.25
N GLN A 192 -3.91 14.94 10.08
CA GLN A 192 -4.21 14.22 8.84
C GLN A 192 -3.33 14.74 7.71
N THR A 193 -2.67 13.82 7.03
CA THR A 193 -1.86 14.12 5.85
C THR A 193 -2.78 14.45 4.67
N LEU A 194 -2.59 15.62 4.07
CA LEU A 194 -3.22 16.07 2.82
C LEU A 194 -2.21 16.54 1.78
N GLY A 195 -0.91 16.35 2.02
CA GLY A 195 0.14 16.57 1.02
C GLY A 195 0.20 15.47 -0.04
N HIS A 196 1.03 15.68 -1.06
CA HIS A 196 1.27 14.67 -2.09
C HIS A 196 2.13 13.54 -1.53
N THR A 197 1.48 12.45 -1.13
CA THR A 197 2.11 11.24 -0.63
C THR A 197 1.34 10.00 -1.09
N PHE A 198 2.03 8.89 -1.27
CA PHE A 198 1.46 7.67 -1.88
C PHE A 198 0.47 6.92 -0.97
N GLY A 199 0.54 7.11 0.35
CA GLY A 199 -0.17 6.33 1.37
C GLY A 199 -1.34 7.09 2.01
N ASP A 200 -1.07 7.85 3.09
CA ASP A 200 -2.09 8.34 4.01
C ASP A 200 -3.09 9.33 3.40
N ALA A 201 -2.65 10.21 2.49
CA ALA A 201 -3.55 11.20 1.91
C ALA A 201 -4.66 10.57 1.03
N PRO A 202 -4.36 9.71 0.03
CA PRO A 202 -5.42 9.05 -0.74
C PRO A 202 -6.21 8.04 0.09
N THR A 203 -5.59 7.30 1.01
CA THR A 203 -6.30 6.32 1.86
C THR A 203 -7.25 6.97 2.86
N PHE A 204 -7.17 8.29 3.06
CA PHE A 204 -8.15 9.07 3.79
C PHE A 204 -9.19 9.74 2.87
N THR A 205 -8.76 10.39 1.80
CA THR A 205 -9.63 11.24 0.96
C THR A 205 -10.62 10.44 0.12
N TYR A 206 -10.20 9.30 -0.44
CA TYR A 206 -11.10 8.44 -1.21
C TYR A 206 -12.21 7.81 -0.36
N PRO A 207 -11.95 7.18 0.79
CA PRO A 207 -13.02 6.70 1.67
C PRO A 207 -13.96 7.80 2.15
N LEU A 208 -13.45 9.00 2.44
CA LEU A 208 -14.29 10.13 2.79
C LEU A 208 -15.26 10.47 1.65
N LEU A 209 -14.75 10.61 0.41
CA LEU A 209 -15.57 10.84 -0.79
C LEU A 209 -16.66 9.78 -0.92
N TRP A 210 -16.29 8.51 -0.92
CA TRP A 210 -17.21 7.38 -1.10
C TRP A 210 -18.25 7.27 0.02
N SER A 211 -17.86 7.57 1.26
CA SER A 211 -18.76 7.50 2.42
C SER A 211 -19.89 8.54 2.36
N PHE A 212 -19.70 9.64 1.63
CA PHE A 212 -20.75 10.60 1.32
C PHE A 212 -21.55 10.23 0.07
N GLY A 213 -21.10 9.24 -0.72
CA GLY A 213 -21.71 8.82 -1.99
C GLY A 213 -21.08 9.47 -3.22
N GLY A 214 -20.06 10.33 -3.04
CA GLY A 214 -19.30 10.91 -4.14
C GLY A 214 -18.45 9.85 -4.86
N LYS A 215 -18.26 10.01 -6.18
CA LYS A 215 -17.51 9.08 -7.03
C LYS A 215 -16.78 9.85 -8.11
N GLU A 216 -15.60 9.41 -8.50
CA GLU A 216 -14.89 10.00 -9.63
C GLU A 216 -15.54 9.65 -10.96
N VAL A 217 -15.99 8.40 -11.10
CA VAL A 217 -16.68 7.87 -12.28
C VAL A 217 -17.86 7.00 -11.88
N ASP A 218 -18.80 6.80 -12.82
CA ASP A 218 -19.86 5.79 -12.70
C ASP A 218 -19.39 4.41 -13.18
N GLU A 219 -20.28 3.41 -13.18
CA GLU A 219 -19.99 2.03 -13.62
C GLU A 219 -19.52 1.94 -15.08
N SER A 220 -19.86 2.92 -15.92
CA SER A 220 -19.44 3.00 -17.32
C SER A 220 -18.07 3.68 -17.50
N GLY A 221 -17.48 4.24 -16.43
CA GLY A 221 -16.25 5.02 -16.46
C GLY A 221 -16.45 6.48 -16.88
N LYS A 222 -17.70 6.98 -16.91
CA LYS A 222 -18.01 8.39 -17.17
C LYS A 222 -17.75 9.21 -15.90
N VAL A 223 -17.12 10.37 -16.04
CA VAL A 223 -16.85 11.29 -14.92
C VAL A 223 -18.15 11.80 -14.31
N VAL A 224 -18.33 11.60 -13.00
CA VAL A 224 -19.50 12.00 -12.21
C VAL A 224 -19.14 12.71 -10.90
N ILE A 225 -17.89 13.12 -10.74
CA ILE A 225 -17.38 13.75 -9.51
C ILE A 225 -18.18 15.00 -9.12
N ASN A 226 -18.71 15.76 -10.09
CA ASN A 226 -19.49 16.97 -9.84
C ASN A 226 -20.93 16.61 -9.47
N SER A 227 -21.10 16.12 -8.26
CA SER A 227 -22.38 15.71 -7.68
C SER A 227 -22.64 16.44 -6.37
N LYS A 228 -23.90 16.40 -5.92
CA LYS A 228 -24.30 16.96 -4.62
C LYS A 228 -23.54 16.26 -3.49
N GLU A 229 -23.40 14.95 -3.56
CA GLU A 229 -22.74 14.11 -2.56
C GLU A 229 -21.26 14.48 -2.42
N THR A 230 -20.57 14.71 -3.54
CA THR A 230 -19.18 15.18 -3.54
C THR A 230 -19.08 16.58 -2.91
N ILE A 231 -19.94 17.51 -3.30
CA ILE A 231 -19.94 18.88 -2.73
C ILE A 231 -20.18 18.83 -1.21
N GLU A 232 -21.11 18.01 -0.74
CA GLU A 232 -21.37 17.82 0.70
C GLU A 232 -20.14 17.22 1.43
N SER A 233 -19.43 16.26 0.83
CA SER A 233 -18.21 15.71 1.43
C SER A 233 -17.10 16.74 1.52
N VAL A 234 -16.97 17.62 0.52
CA VAL A 234 -15.96 18.69 0.51
C VAL A 234 -16.31 19.78 1.55
N LYS A 235 -17.59 20.17 1.66
CA LYS A 235 -18.07 21.08 2.71
C LYS A 235 -17.83 20.51 4.10
N PHE A 236 -18.13 19.23 4.29
CA PHE A 236 -17.84 18.54 5.55
C PHE A 236 -16.33 18.58 5.86
N MET A 237 -15.48 18.21 4.93
CA MET A 237 -14.03 18.22 5.15
C MET A 237 -13.51 19.61 5.49
N THR A 238 -13.99 20.65 4.84
CA THR A 238 -13.59 22.03 5.12
C THR A 238 -13.94 22.44 6.56
N SER A 239 -15.15 22.11 7.04
CA SER A 239 -15.54 22.37 8.43
C SER A 239 -14.78 21.50 9.42
N PHE A 240 -14.61 20.21 9.11
CA PHE A 240 -13.89 19.26 9.95
C PHE A 240 -12.42 19.65 10.11
N TRP A 241 -11.78 20.08 9.02
CA TRP A 241 -10.40 20.58 9.04
C TRP A 241 -10.26 21.77 9.99
N LYS A 242 -11.08 22.79 9.79
CA LYS A 242 -11.08 23.98 10.62
C LYS A 242 -11.34 23.68 12.10
N ASP A 243 -12.31 22.83 12.39
CA ASP A 243 -12.79 22.55 13.74
C ASP A 243 -11.84 21.64 14.54
N ALA A 244 -11.19 20.67 13.87
CA ALA A 244 -10.57 19.57 14.56
C ALA A 244 -9.11 19.27 14.21
N HIS A 245 -8.63 19.66 13.00
CA HIS A 245 -7.30 19.26 12.54
C HIS A 245 -6.18 20.23 12.88
N ASP A 246 -4.95 19.70 12.81
CA ASP A 246 -3.72 20.46 12.75
C ASP A 246 -3.53 20.98 11.31
N GLU A 247 -3.31 22.28 11.17
CA GLU A 247 -3.19 22.92 9.84
C GLU A 247 -1.92 22.51 9.10
N GLY A 248 -0.88 22.04 9.80
CA GLY A 248 0.36 21.53 9.22
C GLY A 248 0.16 20.33 8.31
N GLY A 249 -0.93 19.59 8.48
CA GLY A 249 -1.27 18.40 7.67
C GLY A 249 -1.34 18.63 6.16
N LEU A 250 -1.55 19.87 5.70
CA LEU A 250 -1.50 20.25 4.28
C LEU A 250 -0.12 20.04 3.63
N ALA A 251 0.94 20.12 4.43
CA ALA A 251 2.32 19.94 3.95
C ALA A 251 2.94 18.60 4.37
N TRP A 252 2.20 17.74 5.06
CA TRP A 252 2.72 16.49 5.56
C TRP A 252 2.80 15.41 4.48
N ASP A 253 3.81 14.57 4.62
CA ASP A 253 3.93 13.25 3.99
C ASP A 253 3.61 12.12 5.00
N ASP A 254 3.73 10.85 4.58
CA ASP A 254 3.46 9.66 5.41
C ASP A 254 4.42 9.50 6.62
N THR A 255 5.37 10.40 6.82
CA THR A 255 6.30 10.39 7.96
C THR A 255 6.02 11.49 8.97
N ASN A 256 5.38 12.59 8.55
CA ASN A 256 5.15 13.75 9.40
C ASN A 256 4.07 13.48 10.46
N ASN A 257 2.95 12.83 10.07
CA ASN A 257 1.91 12.41 11.00
C ASN A 257 2.46 11.44 12.06
N ASN A 258 3.35 10.51 11.68
CA ASN A 258 4.02 9.62 12.61
C ASN A 258 4.82 10.40 13.67
N ARG A 259 5.63 11.37 13.22
CA ARG A 259 6.39 12.23 14.13
C ARG A 259 5.48 13.04 15.04
N ALA A 260 4.42 13.65 14.51
CA ALA A 260 3.46 14.44 15.26
C ALA A 260 2.73 13.60 16.32
N PHE A 261 2.33 12.38 15.99
CA PHE A 261 1.68 11.49 16.94
C PHE A 261 2.66 11.02 18.04
N LEU A 262 3.84 10.57 17.68
CA LEU A 262 4.86 10.09 18.61
C LEU A 262 5.40 11.22 19.53
N SER A 263 5.41 12.46 19.05
CA SER A 263 5.71 13.64 19.87
C SER A 263 4.51 14.16 20.66
N GLN A 264 3.36 13.48 20.54
CA GLN A 264 2.14 13.77 21.30
C GLN A 264 1.55 15.17 21.00
N THR A 265 1.73 15.68 19.79
CA THR A 265 1.15 16.96 19.35
C THR A 265 -0.24 16.76 18.70
N ILE A 266 -0.57 15.53 18.27
CA ILE A 266 -1.87 15.18 17.71
C ILE A 266 -2.50 14.00 18.45
N SER A 267 -3.82 13.97 18.46
CA SER A 267 -4.62 12.96 19.17
C SER A 267 -4.94 11.71 18.38
N ALA A 268 -5.04 11.85 17.07
CA ALA A 268 -5.38 10.77 16.13
C ALA A 268 -4.85 11.08 14.74
N THR A 269 -4.62 10.04 13.94
CA THR A 269 -4.26 10.16 12.50
C THR A 269 -4.57 8.86 11.78
N LEU A 270 -4.89 8.92 10.47
CA LEU A 270 -4.86 7.72 9.64
C LEU A 270 -3.42 7.23 9.55
N ASN A 271 -3.23 5.92 9.72
CA ASN A 271 -1.90 5.30 9.72
C ASN A 271 -1.97 3.80 9.47
N GLY A 272 -0.90 3.22 8.94
CA GLY A 272 -0.72 1.80 8.71
C GLY A 272 -0.05 1.07 9.90
N ALA A 273 -0.35 1.40 11.16
CA ALA A 273 0.23 0.84 12.38
C ALA A 273 1.72 1.14 12.64
N SER A 274 2.41 1.83 11.74
CA SER A 274 3.84 2.14 11.92
C SER A 274 4.14 2.92 13.21
N ILE A 275 3.24 3.80 13.62
CA ILE A 275 3.30 4.54 14.90
C ILE A 275 3.33 3.58 16.09
N TYR A 276 2.40 2.64 16.11
CA TYR A 276 2.29 1.65 17.18
C TYR A 276 3.52 0.76 17.24
N ILE A 277 3.96 0.23 16.10
CA ILE A 277 5.15 -0.63 15.99
C ILE A 277 6.42 0.11 16.42
N GLU A 278 6.56 1.39 16.06
CA GLU A 278 7.68 2.21 16.53
C GLU A 278 7.66 2.40 18.04
N SER A 279 6.47 2.60 18.63
CA SER A 279 6.31 2.70 20.08
C SER A 279 6.59 1.39 20.82
N LEU A 280 6.27 0.24 20.21
CA LEU A 280 6.64 -1.08 20.71
C LEU A 280 8.16 -1.31 20.69
N ARG A 281 8.83 -0.82 19.62
CA ARG A 281 10.27 -0.99 19.42
C ARG A 281 11.09 -0.15 20.40
N ASN A 282 10.59 1.03 20.75
CA ASN A 282 11.29 2.01 21.58
C ASN A 282 10.40 2.45 22.76
N PRO A 283 9.98 1.54 23.66
CA PRO A 283 8.98 1.82 24.67
C PRO A 283 9.42 2.88 25.69
N ASP A 284 10.71 2.95 26.00
CA ASP A 284 11.26 3.90 26.96
C ASP A 284 11.51 5.30 26.36
N LYS A 285 11.50 5.40 25.04
CA LYS A 285 11.62 6.67 24.32
C LYS A 285 10.28 7.41 24.27
N TYR A 286 9.18 6.67 24.13
CA TYR A 286 7.85 7.23 23.94
C TYR A 286 7.01 7.02 25.21
N ILE A 287 7.05 8.03 26.07
CA ILE A 287 6.37 8.05 27.38
C ILE A 287 5.26 9.09 27.35
N THR A 288 4.07 8.72 27.84
CA THR A 288 2.94 9.64 27.97
C THR A 288 3.21 10.71 29.03
N GLU A 289 2.43 11.78 29.01
CA GLU A 289 2.46 12.83 30.05
C GLU A 289 2.20 12.32 31.48
N LYS A 290 1.64 11.10 31.60
CA LYS A 290 1.38 10.43 32.90
C LYS A 290 2.47 9.42 33.27
N GLY A 291 3.56 9.33 32.50
CA GLY A 291 4.69 8.43 32.76
C GLY A 291 4.47 6.98 32.31
N ALA A 292 3.40 6.66 31.59
CA ALA A 292 3.18 5.33 31.02
C ALA A 292 3.84 5.23 29.64
N GLN A 293 4.16 4.02 29.19
CA GLN A 293 4.65 3.78 27.83
C GLN A 293 3.54 4.10 26.82
N LEU A 294 3.82 4.92 25.79
CA LEU A 294 2.85 5.41 24.82
C LEU A 294 2.08 4.27 24.13
N LYS A 295 2.74 3.14 23.86
CA LYS A 295 2.11 1.95 23.28
C LYS A 295 0.88 1.44 24.03
N THR A 296 0.77 1.70 25.35
CA THR A 296 -0.37 1.28 26.16
C THR A 296 -1.59 2.19 26.02
N ASP A 297 -1.42 3.32 25.31
CA ASP A 297 -2.45 4.33 25.08
C ASP A 297 -2.82 4.47 23.60
N ILE A 298 -2.25 3.64 22.72
CA ILE A 298 -2.57 3.62 21.30
C ILE A 298 -3.56 2.53 21.01
N LEU A 299 -4.68 2.87 20.38
CA LEU A 299 -5.62 1.94 19.78
C LEU A 299 -5.85 2.28 18.30
N HIS A 300 -6.47 1.36 17.58
CA HIS A 300 -6.79 1.52 16.18
C HIS A 300 -8.29 1.34 15.94
N ALA A 301 -8.83 2.11 15.00
CA ALA A 301 -10.23 2.02 14.59
C ALA A 301 -10.34 2.13 13.07
N ALA A 302 -11.36 1.51 12.49
CA ALA A 302 -11.74 1.74 11.11
C ALA A 302 -12.19 3.19 10.90
N LEU A 303 -12.10 3.69 9.66
CA LEU A 303 -12.59 5.02 9.32
C LEU A 303 -14.11 5.10 9.61
N PRO A 304 -14.60 6.27 10.07
CA PRO A 304 -16.02 6.47 10.33
C PRO A 304 -16.89 6.25 9.10
N LYS A 305 -18.14 5.89 9.32
CA LYS A 305 -19.16 5.84 8.26
C LYS A 305 -19.73 7.24 7.96
N GLY A 306 -20.10 7.45 6.71
CA GLY A 306 -20.89 8.58 6.25
C GLY A 306 -22.29 8.16 5.82
N PRO A 307 -23.05 9.06 5.17
CA PRO A 307 -24.43 8.80 4.73
C PRO A 307 -24.58 7.60 3.80
N ALA A 308 -23.58 7.34 2.94
CA ALA A 308 -23.59 6.24 1.97
C ALA A 308 -22.95 4.93 2.51
N GLY A 309 -22.41 4.95 3.71
CA GLY A 309 -21.83 3.77 4.35
C GLY A 309 -20.41 3.97 4.85
N GLN A 310 -19.75 2.86 5.19
CA GLN A 310 -18.38 2.80 5.63
C GLN A 310 -17.51 2.26 4.50
N PHE A 311 -16.43 2.95 4.20
CA PHE A 311 -15.48 2.58 3.15
C PHE A 311 -14.06 2.64 3.68
N SER A 312 -13.18 1.86 3.05
CA SER A 312 -11.75 1.88 3.31
C SER A 312 -10.99 1.87 1.98
N MET A 313 -9.84 2.45 1.98
CA MET A 313 -8.81 2.25 0.98
C MET A 313 -7.53 1.86 1.71
N HIS A 314 -6.77 0.93 1.18
CA HIS A 314 -5.54 0.45 1.78
C HIS A 314 -4.41 0.63 0.80
N THR A 315 -3.22 0.87 1.30
CA THR A 315 -2.03 0.91 0.44
C THR A 315 -1.69 -0.52 0.04
N TYR A 316 -1.69 -0.77 -1.26
CA TYR A 316 -1.33 -2.06 -1.83
C TYR A 316 0.09 -2.03 -2.37
N PHE A 317 0.82 -3.12 -2.21
CA PHE A 317 2.20 -3.30 -2.67
C PHE A 317 2.31 -4.55 -3.52
N SER A 318 3.04 -4.43 -4.62
CA SER A 318 3.32 -5.53 -5.54
C SER A 318 4.70 -5.40 -6.18
N HIS A 319 5.20 -6.47 -6.80
CA HIS A 319 6.45 -6.47 -7.54
C HIS A 319 6.18 -6.75 -9.02
N SER A 320 6.77 -5.96 -9.89
CA SER A 320 6.67 -6.13 -11.35
C SER A 320 8.05 -6.29 -11.97
N VAL A 321 8.07 -6.98 -13.10
CA VAL A 321 9.27 -7.16 -13.94
C VAL A 321 9.07 -6.34 -15.22
N PRO A 322 9.93 -5.35 -15.52
CA PRO A 322 9.78 -4.53 -16.73
C PRO A 322 10.17 -5.31 -17.99
N THR A 323 9.52 -4.98 -19.09
CA THR A 323 9.78 -5.61 -20.40
C THR A 323 11.21 -5.38 -20.91
N TYR A 324 11.86 -4.28 -20.54
CA TYR A 324 13.24 -3.98 -20.90
C TYR A 324 14.29 -4.82 -20.18
N SER A 325 13.93 -5.46 -19.04
CA SER A 325 14.87 -6.29 -18.30
C SER A 325 15.41 -7.44 -19.15
N LYS A 326 16.71 -7.60 -19.16
CA LYS A 326 17.40 -8.75 -19.78
C LYS A 326 17.43 -9.96 -18.87
N ASN A 327 17.05 -9.79 -17.61
CA ASN A 327 17.08 -10.79 -16.54
C ASN A 327 15.67 -11.27 -16.16
N GLN A 328 14.66 -11.16 -17.04
CA GLN A 328 13.25 -11.45 -16.72
C GLN A 328 13.05 -12.82 -16.09
N LYS A 329 13.75 -13.85 -16.61
CA LYS A 329 13.66 -15.19 -16.02
C LYS A 329 14.19 -15.23 -14.59
N ALA A 330 15.36 -14.69 -14.34
CA ALA A 330 15.97 -14.65 -13.01
C ALA A 330 15.14 -13.79 -12.03
N ALA A 331 14.57 -12.68 -12.51
CA ALA A 331 13.65 -11.84 -11.75
C ALA A 331 12.38 -12.62 -11.34
N LYS A 332 11.76 -13.34 -12.26
CA LYS A 332 10.57 -14.18 -11.98
C LYS A 332 10.91 -15.35 -11.04
N ASP A 333 12.08 -15.99 -11.21
CA ASP A 333 12.54 -17.06 -10.31
C ASP A 333 12.79 -16.52 -8.90
N PHE A 334 13.36 -15.31 -8.77
CA PHE A 334 13.48 -14.62 -7.49
C PHE A 334 12.12 -14.31 -6.86
N LEU A 335 11.18 -13.72 -7.61
CA LEU A 335 9.83 -13.47 -7.12
C LEU A 335 9.14 -14.75 -6.63
N ARG A 336 9.26 -15.84 -7.39
CA ARG A 336 8.71 -17.14 -6.98
C ARG A 336 9.35 -17.64 -5.69
N TRP A 337 10.65 -17.50 -5.55
CA TRP A 337 11.39 -17.95 -4.37
C TRP A 337 11.02 -17.13 -3.11
N ILE A 338 10.99 -15.80 -3.21
CA ILE A 338 10.71 -14.95 -2.05
C ILE A 338 9.25 -15.09 -1.57
N HIS A 339 8.35 -15.47 -2.46
CA HIS A 339 6.94 -15.72 -2.18
C HIS A 339 6.63 -17.18 -1.78
N THR A 340 7.63 -18.07 -1.63
CA THR A 340 7.36 -19.36 -1.00
C THR A 340 6.88 -19.13 0.43
N PRO A 341 5.91 -19.93 0.95
CA PRO A 341 5.41 -19.77 2.32
C PRO A 341 6.53 -19.67 3.36
N ALA A 342 7.56 -20.52 3.24
CA ALA A 342 8.70 -20.52 4.17
C ALA A 342 9.45 -19.18 4.22
N ASN A 343 9.57 -18.45 3.11
CA ASN A 343 10.26 -17.17 3.04
C ASN A 343 9.32 -16.00 3.33
N TYR A 344 8.12 -16.04 2.74
CA TYR A 344 7.13 -14.98 2.91
C TYR A 344 6.66 -14.88 4.36
N ASP A 345 6.39 -16.00 5.05
CA ASP A 345 5.96 -16.01 6.44
C ASP A 345 7.00 -15.39 7.38
N ARG A 346 8.30 -15.60 7.11
CA ARG A 346 9.38 -14.95 7.88
C ARG A 346 9.35 -13.44 7.72
N TRP A 347 9.19 -12.96 6.48
CA TRP A 347 9.06 -11.54 6.21
C TRP A 347 7.77 -10.99 6.83
N PHE A 348 6.64 -11.65 6.63
CA PHE A 348 5.34 -11.24 7.16
C PHE A 348 5.35 -11.16 8.71
N ALA A 349 5.92 -12.14 9.39
CA ALA A 349 6.07 -12.12 10.83
C ALA A 349 6.94 -10.94 11.32
N SER A 350 7.97 -10.57 10.58
CA SER A 350 8.83 -9.42 10.92
C SER A 350 8.09 -8.08 10.86
N GLN A 351 6.98 -8.01 10.14
CA GLN A 351 6.11 -6.83 9.99
C GLN A 351 5.22 -6.57 11.20
N LYS A 352 5.02 -7.57 12.09
CA LYS A 352 4.22 -7.44 13.33
C LYS A 352 2.82 -6.87 13.09
N GLY A 353 2.18 -7.17 11.95
CA GLY A 353 0.85 -6.69 11.60
C GLY A 353 0.82 -5.35 10.85
N PHE A 354 1.94 -4.69 10.59
CA PHE A 354 2.00 -3.55 9.65
C PHE A 354 1.59 -3.99 8.25
N ALA A 355 2.18 -5.06 7.73
CA ALA A 355 1.68 -5.77 6.56
C ALA A 355 0.50 -6.67 6.97
N THR A 356 -0.61 -6.61 6.21
CA THR A 356 -1.81 -7.40 6.46
C THR A 356 -1.95 -8.58 5.49
N GLY A 357 -1.00 -8.70 4.56
CA GLY A 357 -0.98 -9.76 3.56
C GLY A 357 -1.83 -9.47 2.33
N ALA A 358 -1.66 -10.28 1.29
CA ALA A 358 -2.38 -10.14 0.02
C ALA A 358 -3.42 -11.25 -0.19
N THR A 359 -3.33 -12.34 0.56
CA THR A 359 -4.16 -13.55 0.44
C THR A 359 -5.00 -13.78 1.69
N THR A 360 -6.08 -14.56 1.57
CA THR A 360 -6.98 -14.84 2.69
C THR A 360 -6.33 -15.70 3.78
N ASP A 361 -5.31 -16.49 3.45
CA ASP A 361 -4.61 -17.32 4.44
C ASP A 361 -3.78 -16.48 5.44
N THR A 362 -3.40 -15.26 5.07
CA THR A 362 -2.69 -14.35 5.99
C THR A 362 -3.54 -13.96 7.21
N GLU A 363 -4.87 -14.04 7.12
CA GLU A 363 -5.76 -13.86 8.27
C GLU A 363 -5.58 -14.92 9.37
N LYS A 364 -5.05 -16.09 9.01
CA LYS A 364 -4.80 -17.23 9.93
C LYS A 364 -3.43 -17.16 10.61
N SER A 365 -2.63 -16.14 10.27
CA SER A 365 -1.28 -16.00 10.83
C SER A 365 -1.33 -15.74 12.33
N LYS A 366 -0.41 -16.40 13.06
CA LYS A 366 -0.21 -16.20 14.51
C LYS A 366 0.26 -14.77 14.88
N VAL A 367 0.64 -13.96 13.91
CA VAL A 367 0.97 -12.55 14.12
C VAL A 367 -0.20 -11.81 14.80
N TRP A 368 -1.44 -12.16 14.45
CA TRP A 368 -2.63 -11.52 14.99
C TRP A 368 -2.94 -11.94 16.44
N ASP A 369 -2.59 -13.17 16.80
CA ASP A 369 -2.81 -13.67 18.17
C ASP A 369 -1.80 -13.07 19.16
N ALA A 370 -0.70 -12.52 18.68
CA ALA A 370 0.38 -11.98 19.50
C ALA A 370 0.03 -10.63 20.15
N ASP A 371 -0.84 -9.84 19.50
CA ASP A 371 -1.17 -8.49 19.97
C ASP A 371 -2.61 -8.09 19.58
N PRO A 372 -3.57 -8.10 20.53
CA PRO A 372 -4.96 -7.75 20.26
C PRO A 372 -5.18 -6.33 19.72
N VAL A 373 -4.26 -5.40 19.95
CA VAL A 373 -4.32 -4.01 19.41
C VAL A 373 -4.25 -4.02 17.88
N MET A 374 -3.68 -5.08 17.29
CA MET A 374 -3.53 -5.25 15.85
C MET A 374 -4.72 -5.95 15.18
N GLU A 375 -5.70 -6.46 15.93
CA GLU A 375 -6.87 -7.18 15.39
C GLU A 375 -7.63 -6.40 14.29
N PRO A 376 -7.81 -5.06 14.36
CA PRO A 376 -8.45 -4.29 13.28
C PRO A 376 -7.80 -4.46 11.90
N TYR A 377 -6.50 -4.74 11.84
CA TYR A 377 -5.75 -4.90 10.60
C TYR A 377 -5.92 -6.28 9.96
N ARG A 378 -6.24 -7.32 10.74
CA ARG A 378 -6.35 -8.71 10.29
C ARG A 378 -7.27 -8.88 9.08
N VAL A 379 -8.39 -8.16 9.06
CA VAL A 379 -9.42 -8.27 8.02
C VAL A 379 -9.41 -7.10 7.02
N ALA A 380 -8.40 -6.25 7.06
CA ALA A 380 -8.31 -5.07 6.19
C ALA A 380 -8.48 -5.41 4.70
N GLY A 381 -7.94 -6.52 4.24
CA GLY A 381 -8.05 -6.97 2.85
C GLY A 381 -9.49 -7.19 2.35
N LYS A 382 -10.46 -7.43 3.25
CA LYS A 382 -11.87 -7.64 2.88
C LYS A 382 -12.64 -6.34 2.67
N LEU A 383 -12.18 -5.23 3.26
CA LEU A 383 -12.97 -4.00 3.40
C LEU A 383 -12.57 -2.91 2.40
N GLY A 384 -11.46 -3.12 1.68
CA GLY A 384 -10.88 -2.10 0.83
C GLY A 384 -11.58 -1.96 -0.52
N GLN A 385 -11.76 -0.70 -0.95
CA GLN A 385 -12.10 -0.33 -2.33
C GLN A 385 -10.85 0.21 -3.05
N VAL A 386 -10.94 0.34 -4.36
CA VAL A 386 -9.84 0.80 -5.22
C VAL A 386 -10.21 2.10 -5.94
N PRO A 387 -9.26 2.97 -6.31
CA PRO A 387 -9.50 4.11 -7.20
C PRO A 387 -10.18 3.65 -8.49
N GLY A 388 -11.10 4.47 -9.00
CA GLY A 388 -11.98 4.11 -10.12
C GLY A 388 -13.30 3.45 -9.70
N TYR A 389 -13.52 3.21 -8.39
CA TYR A 389 -14.79 2.69 -7.90
C TYR A 389 -15.99 3.58 -8.33
N PRO A 390 -17.12 3.01 -8.85
CA PRO A 390 -17.46 1.59 -8.96
C PRO A 390 -17.01 0.90 -10.28
N ALA A 391 -16.51 1.60 -11.29
CA ALA A 391 -16.06 1.00 -12.55
C ALA A 391 -14.88 0.01 -12.39
N GLY A 392 -14.16 0.11 -11.26
CA GLY A 392 -12.93 -0.62 -11.01
C GLY A 392 -11.69 0.12 -11.50
N THR A 393 -10.52 -0.36 -11.07
CA THR A 393 -9.26 0.30 -11.39
C THR A 393 -8.78 -0.04 -12.81
N ASN A 394 -8.13 0.93 -13.44
CA ASN A 394 -7.52 0.83 -14.78
C ASN A 394 -6.42 1.90 -14.92
N ALA A 395 -5.81 2.02 -16.09
CA ALA A 395 -4.75 3.00 -16.34
C ALA A 395 -5.20 4.45 -16.08
N LYS A 396 -6.44 4.82 -16.41
CA LYS A 396 -6.98 6.16 -16.18
C LYS A 396 -7.15 6.44 -14.67
N ALA A 397 -7.73 5.49 -13.94
CA ALA A 397 -7.84 5.60 -12.48
C ALA A 397 -6.46 5.68 -11.79
N ALA A 398 -5.46 4.96 -12.32
CA ALA A 398 -4.09 5.03 -11.83
C ALA A 398 -3.43 6.40 -12.12
N GLU A 399 -3.72 6.99 -13.28
CA GLU A 399 -3.27 8.33 -13.61
C GLU A 399 -3.90 9.39 -12.69
N VAL A 400 -5.20 9.27 -12.40
CA VAL A 400 -5.93 10.16 -11.45
C VAL A 400 -5.29 10.10 -10.07
N LEU A 401 -5.03 8.89 -9.56
CA LEU A 401 -4.37 8.69 -8.27
C LEU A 401 -2.96 9.31 -8.26
N SER A 402 -2.16 9.05 -9.29
CA SER A 402 -0.79 9.55 -9.43
C SER A 402 -0.70 11.08 -9.54
N LYS A 403 -1.76 11.72 -10.03
CA LYS A 403 -1.89 13.18 -10.11
C LYS A 403 -2.52 13.81 -8.88
N TYR A 404 -2.88 13.01 -7.87
CA TYR A 404 -3.50 13.44 -6.61
C TYR A 404 -4.79 14.25 -6.77
N ILE A 405 -5.54 14.08 -7.87
CA ILE A 405 -6.69 14.94 -8.21
C ILE A 405 -7.72 14.96 -7.09
N ILE A 406 -8.07 13.82 -6.51
CA ILE A 406 -9.06 13.74 -5.41
C ILE A 406 -8.50 14.35 -4.12
N THR A 407 -7.25 14.11 -3.79
CA THR A 407 -6.60 14.72 -2.63
C THR A 407 -6.55 16.25 -2.76
N ASP A 408 -6.15 16.75 -3.93
CA ASP A 408 -6.06 18.18 -4.22
C ASP A 408 -7.42 18.89 -4.18
N MET A 409 -8.50 18.21 -4.59
CA MET A 409 -9.84 18.75 -4.45
C MET A 409 -10.14 19.14 -2.99
N TYR A 410 -9.83 18.26 -2.04
CA TYR A 410 -10.01 18.55 -0.62
C TYR A 410 -8.99 19.57 -0.12
N ALA A 411 -7.72 19.45 -0.50
CA ALA A 411 -6.68 20.36 -0.09
C ALA A 411 -6.96 21.81 -0.51
N LYS A 412 -7.43 22.03 -1.73
CA LYS A 412 -7.83 23.35 -2.23
C LYS A 412 -9.01 23.94 -1.43
N ALA A 413 -10.00 23.11 -1.11
CA ALA A 413 -11.17 23.54 -0.36
C ALA A 413 -10.81 23.95 1.09
N VAL A 414 -9.98 23.18 1.79
CA VAL A 414 -9.55 23.52 3.15
C VAL A 414 -8.63 24.73 3.18
N GLN A 415 -8.00 25.08 2.05
CA GLN A 415 -7.23 26.32 1.86
C GLN A 415 -8.10 27.53 1.47
N GLY A 416 -9.41 27.38 1.39
CA GLY A 416 -10.36 28.47 1.19
C GLY A 416 -11.02 28.53 -0.18
N MET A 417 -10.74 27.60 -1.11
CA MET A 417 -11.50 27.50 -2.36
C MET A 417 -12.94 27.06 -2.03
N PRO A 418 -13.99 27.72 -2.58
CA PRO A 418 -15.37 27.25 -2.41
C PRO A 418 -15.52 25.80 -2.83
N ALA A 419 -16.33 25.02 -2.08
CA ALA A 419 -16.49 23.58 -2.34
C ALA A 419 -16.92 23.28 -3.77
N GLU A 420 -17.89 24.04 -4.30
CA GLU A 420 -18.37 23.88 -5.67
C GLU A 420 -17.29 24.18 -6.72
N GLU A 421 -16.40 25.12 -6.44
CA GLU A 421 -15.28 25.45 -7.35
C GLU A 421 -14.19 24.37 -7.30
N SER A 422 -13.86 23.83 -6.11
CA SER A 422 -12.88 22.76 -6.00
C SER A 422 -13.37 21.48 -6.68
N VAL A 423 -14.66 21.16 -6.57
CA VAL A 423 -15.28 20.02 -7.27
C VAL A 423 -15.28 20.23 -8.79
N LYS A 424 -15.59 21.43 -9.29
CA LYS A 424 -15.50 21.76 -10.72
C LYS A 424 -14.06 21.68 -11.23
N TRP A 425 -13.09 22.10 -10.43
CA TRP A 425 -11.69 21.92 -10.75
C TRP A 425 -11.34 20.43 -10.91
N ALA A 426 -11.72 19.59 -9.94
CA ALA A 426 -11.50 18.15 -10.01
C ALA A 426 -12.19 17.52 -11.22
N GLU A 427 -13.43 17.92 -11.53
CA GLU A 427 -14.14 17.49 -12.75
C GLU A 427 -13.36 17.81 -14.01
N SER A 428 -12.81 19.02 -14.12
CA SER A 428 -11.99 19.43 -15.27
C SER A 428 -10.72 18.57 -15.40
N GLU A 429 -10.03 18.29 -14.29
CA GLU A 429 -8.83 17.44 -14.31
C GLU A 429 -9.17 15.98 -14.65
N LEU A 430 -10.25 15.45 -14.10
CA LEU A 430 -10.73 14.10 -14.44
C LEU A 430 -11.10 13.96 -15.91
N LYS A 431 -11.77 14.96 -16.49
CA LYS A 431 -12.12 14.95 -17.93
C LYS A 431 -10.88 14.97 -18.84
N LYS A 432 -9.75 15.51 -18.40
CA LYS A 432 -8.49 15.43 -19.16
C LYS A 432 -7.92 14.01 -19.20
N VAL A 433 -8.22 13.21 -18.17
CA VAL A 433 -7.73 11.83 -18.08
C VAL A 433 -8.71 10.84 -18.71
N TYR A 434 -10.00 11.01 -18.41
CA TYR A 434 -11.03 10.05 -18.86
C TYR A 434 -11.53 10.35 -20.28
N GLY A 435 -11.40 11.57 -20.77
CA GLY A 435 -11.87 12.01 -22.11
C GLY A 435 -13.24 12.60 -22.08
#